data_6b0f1950341e8ae33caca95be8167e68
#
_entry.id   6b0f1950341e8ae33caca95be8167e68
#
_cell.length_a   1.000
_cell.length_b   1.000
_cell.length_c   1.000
_cell.angle_alpha   90.00
_cell.angle_beta   90.00
_cell.angle_gamma   90.00
#
_symmetry.space_group_name_H-M   'P 1'
#
loop_
_entity.id
_entity.type
_entity.pdbx_description
1 polymer ?
#
loop_
_entity_poly.entity_id
_entity_poly.type
_entity_poly.pdbx_seq_one_letter_code
_entity_poly.pdbx_strand_id
1 'polypeptide(L)'
;SDNQRIYVEGRSEHHQWEGMDSYLKEYDHPLWKRWGEHATGAGHGGIDFFVDHAFVEFIKRGDYPPIDVYDAAAWSAITPLSETSIDNNGEPQEFPDFTRGRWMTNKPIFALKGDEY
;
A
#
# COMPACT_ATOMS: atom_id res chain seq x y z
N SER A 1 5.25 -19.68 -10.12
CA SER A 1 4.31 -20.66 -9.58
C SER A 1 4.08 -20.37 -8.13
N ASP A 2 2.96 -19.79 -7.86
CA ASP A 2 2.66 -19.26 -6.56
C ASP A 2 2.18 -20.38 -5.67
N ASN A 3 3.06 -20.79 -4.80
CA ASN A 3 2.67 -21.61 -3.68
C ASN A 3 1.83 -20.76 -2.71
N GLN A 4 0.57 -20.50 -3.09
CA GLN A 4 -0.40 -19.86 -2.22
C GLN A 4 -0.80 -20.82 -1.09
N ARG A 5 0.15 -21.06 -0.21
CA ARG A 5 -0.02 -21.93 0.95
C ARG A 5 0.32 -21.18 2.22
N ILE A 6 -0.40 -21.45 3.26
CA ILE A 6 -0.23 -20.85 4.57
C ILE A 6 -0.17 -21.95 5.64
N TYR A 7 0.62 -21.71 6.68
CA TYR A 7 0.59 -22.47 7.91
C TYR A 7 0.37 -21.51 9.07
N VAL A 8 -0.67 -21.71 9.84
CA VAL A 8 -1.00 -20.88 11.00
C VAL A 8 -0.92 -21.75 12.25
N GLU A 9 0.04 -21.45 13.12
CA GLU A 9 0.21 -22.14 14.39
C GLU A 9 -1.08 -22.11 15.21
N GLY A 10 -1.51 -23.27 15.71
CA GLY A 10 -2.73 -23.41 16.48
C GLY A 10 -4.03 -23.49 15.67
N ARG A 11 -3.95 -23.35 14.32
CA ARG A 11 -5.10 -23.49 13.42
C ARG A 11 -4.91 -24.57 12.36
N SER A 12 -3.76 -24.56 11.68
CA SER A 12 -3.41 -25.60 10.72
C SER A 12 -3.05 -26.91 11.41
N GLU A 13 -3.32 -28.04 10.77
CA GLU A 13 -2.85 -29.34 11.25
C GLU A 13 -1.33 -29.36 11.30
N HIS A 14 -0.79 -30.06 12.29
CA HIS A 14 0.65 -30.09 12.56
C HIS A 14 1.47 -30.47 11.31
N HIS A 15 2.38 -29.59 10.90
CA HIS A 15 3.22 -29.70 9.71
C HIS A 15 2.47 -29.76 8.36
N GLN A 16 1.20 -29.40 8.29
CA GLN A 16 0.46 -29.37 7.04
C GLN A 16 0.21 -27.94 6.55
N TRP A 17 0.67 -27.68 5.34
CA TRP A 17 0.42 -26.43 4.65
C TRP A 17 -0.94 -26.47 3.91
N GLU A 18 -1.79 -25.50 4.20
CA GLU A 18 -3.11 -25.35 3.64
C GLU A 18 -3.12 -24.37 2.45
N GLY A 19 -4.16 -24.45 1.60
CA GLY A 19 -4.42 -23.43 0.60
C GLY A 19 -4.87 -22.10 1.24
N MET A 20 -4.50 -20.97 0.64
CA MET A 20 -4.86 -19.65 1.15
C MET A 20 -6.33 -19.27 0.97
N ASP A 21 -7.09 -19.95 0.13
CA ASP A 21 -8.44 -19.54 -0.27
C ASP A 21 -9.40 -19.31 0.91
N SER A 22 -9.35 -20.17 1.91
CA SER A 22 -10.18 -20.04 3.10
C SER A 22 -9.79 -18.83 3.95
N TYR A 23 -8.50 -18.56 4.02
CA TYR A 23 -7.94 -17.42 4.75
C TYR A 23 -8.21 -16.11 4.04
N LEU A 24 -8.10 -16.05 2.72
CA LEU A 24 -8.44 -14.87 1.94
C LEU A 24 -9.93 -14.52 2.10
N LYS A 25 -10.84 -15.50 2.06
CA LYS A 25 -12.26 -15.23 2.33
C LYS A 25 -12.51 -14.60 3.70
N GLU A 26 -11.77 -15.01 4.71
CA GLU A 26 -11.92 -14.52 6.08
C GLU A 26 -11.18 -13.20 6.32
N TYR A 27 -9.92 -13.11 5.90
CA TYR A 27 -8.99 -12.06 6.31
C TYR A 27 -8.62 -11.06 5.20
N ASP A 28 -9.02 -11.30 3.96
CA ASP A 28 -8.69 -10.35 2.90
C ASP A 28 -9.27 -8.97 3.18
N HIS A 29 -8.57 -7.95 2.68
CA HIS A 29 -8.98 -6.57 2.90
C HIS A 29 -10.38 -6.31 2.31
N PRO A 30 -11.26 -5.57 2.99
CA PRO A 30 -12.62 -5.31 2.51
C PRO A 30 -12.68 -4.71 1.10
N LEU A 31 -11.72 -3.86 0.71
CA LEU A 31 -11.64 -3.36 -0.66
C LEU A 31 -11.48 -4.47 -1.71
N TRP A 32 -10.64 -5.48 -1.43
CA TRP A 32 -10.50 -6.64 -2.31
C TRP A 32 -11.78 -7.47 -2.39
N LYS A 33 -12.46 -7.65 -1.26
CA LYS A 33 -13.75 -8.35 -1.23
C LYS A 33 -14.82 -7.62 -2.05
N ARG A 34 -14.80 -6.30 -2.05
CA ARG A 34 -15.77 -5.46 -2.78
C ARG A 34 -15.43 -5.32 -4.27
N TRP A 35 -14.17 -5.08 -4.59
CA TRP A 35 -13.76 -4.64 -5.93
C TRP A 35 -12.83 -5.63 -6.66
N GLY A 36 -12.44 -6.73 -6.04
CA GLY A 36 -11.46 -7.67 -6.59
C GLY A 36 -11.82 -8.21 -7.97
N GLU A 37 -13.10 -8.45 -8.24
CA GLU A 37 -13.55 -8.89 -9.56
C GLU A 37 -13.27 -7.83 -10.65
N HIS A 38 -13.48 -6.56 -10.32
CA HIS A 38 -13.19 -5.42 -11.23
C HIS A 38 -11.70 -5.20 -11.41
N ALA A 39 -10.91 -5.52 -10.39
CA ALA A 39 -9.46 -5.41 -10.43
C ALA A 39 -8.80 -6.53 -11.26
N THR A 40 -9.56 -7.60 -11.56
CA THR A 40 -9.04 -8.73 -12.33
C THR A 40 -8.63 -8.28 -13.75
N GLY A 41 -7.37 -8.52 -14.11
CA GLY A 41 -6.80 -8.12 -15.39
C GLY A 41 -6.22 -6.71 -15.42
N ALA A 42 -6.38 -5.91 -14.39
CA ALA A 42 -5.62 -4.68 -14.22
C ALA A 42 -4.15 -5.00 -13.87
N GLY A 43 -3.25 -4.08 -14.18
CA GLY A 43 -1.81 -4.26 -13.99
C GLY A 43 -1.41 -4.61 -12.56
N HIS A 44 -0.23 -5.18 -12.40
CA HIS A 44 0.38 -5.54 -11.10
C HIS A 44 -0.53 -6.41 -10.21
N GLY A 45 -1.22 -7.39 -10.82
CA GLY A 45 -2.11 -8.28 -10.06
C GLY A 45 -3.40 -7.62 -9.57
N GLY A 46 -3.81 -6.52 -10.19
CA GLY A 46 -5.02 -5.78 -9.85
C GLY A 46 -4.79 -4.52 -9.00
N ILE A 47 -3.57 -4.28 -8.54
CA ILE A 47 -3.26 -3.12 -7.69
C ILE A 47 -3.51 -1.81 -8.41
N ASP A 48 -3.20 -1.72 -9.70
CA ASP A 48 -3.38 -0.51 -10.51
C ASP A 48 -4.85 -0.05 -10.52
N PHE A 49 -5.79 -1.00 -10.54
CA PHE A 49 -7.22 -0.66 -10.43
C PHE A 49 -7.51 0.14 -9.14
N PHE A 50 -6.99 -0.28 -8.00
CA PHE A 50 -7.27 0.39 -6.73
C PHE A 50 -6.66 1.79 -6.67
N VAL A 51 -5.46 1.96 -7.23
CA VAL A 51 -4.81 3.27 -7.31
C VAL A 51 -5.63 4.24 -8.14
N ASP A 52 -5.98 3.84 -9.36
CA ASP A 52 -6.74 4.67 -10.30
C ASP A 52 -8.16 4.94 -9.79
N HIS A 53 -8.83 3.92 -9.27
CA HIS A 53 -10.18 4.03 -8.73
C HIS A 53 -10.24 4.97 -7.52
N ALA A 54 -9.28 4.86 -6.60
CA ALA A 54 -9.17 5.76 -5.47
C ALA A 54 -9.01 7.21 -5.92
N PHE A 55 -8.10 7.45 -6.86
CA PHE A 55 -7.87 8.80 -7.41
C PHE A 55 -9.15 9.39 -8.02
N VAL A 56 -9.86 8.62 -8.85
CA VAL A 56 -11.12 9.04 -9.47
C VAL A 56 -12.20 9.36 -8.43
N GLU A 57 -12.34 8.52 -7.40
CA GLU A 57 -13.33 8.74 -6.35
C GLU A 57 -13.03 9.98 -5.52
N PHE A 58 -11.78 10.28 -5.20
CA PHE A 58 -11.41 11.52 -4.52
C PHE A 58 -11.70 12.76 -5.37
N ILE A 59 -11.41 12.72 -6.68
CA ILE A 59 -11.76 13.81 -7.59
C ILE A 59 -13.29 14.04 -7.61
N LYS A 60 -14.08 12.97 -7.73
CA LYS A 60 -15.55 13.09 -7.75
C LYS A 60 -16.11 13.70 -6.48
N ARG A 61 -15.51 13.42 -5.33
CA ARG A 61 -15.93 13.98 -4.03
C ARG A 61 -15.43 15.40 -3.80
N GLY A 62 -14.43 15.84 -4.56
CA GLY A 62 -13.72 17.09 -4.31
C GLY A 62 -12.84 17.04 -3.08
N ASP A 63 -12.45 15.84 -2.66
CA ASP A 63 -11.58 15.59 -1.51
C ASP A 63 -10.11 15.62 -1.90
N TYR A 64 -9.24 15.80 -0.90
CA TYR A 64 -7.81 15.63 -1.08
C TYR A 64 -7.47 14.13 -1.14
N PRO A 65 -6.62 13.72 -2.10
CA PRO A 65 -6.19 12.34 -2.17
C PRO A 65 -5.36 11.98 -0.92
N PRO A 66 -5.51 10.75 -0.41
CA PRO A 66 -4.77 10.28 0.78
C PRO A 66 -3.26 10.17 0.53
N ILE A 67 -2.88 9.98 -0.71
CA ILE A 67 -1.49 10.03 -1.20
C ILE A 67 -1.39 11.32 -2.02
N ASP A 68 -0.75 12.33 -1.46
CA ASP A 68 -0.66 13.64 -2.08
C ASP A 68 0.71 13.91 -2.72
N VAL A 69 0.88 15.12 -3.26
CA VAL A 69 2.13 15.54 -3.88
C VAL A 69 3.32 15.53 -2.90
N TYR A 70 3.08 15.68 -1.62
CA TYR A 70 4.14 15.66 -0.62
C TYR A 70 4.64 14.24 -0.34
N ASP A 71 3.74 13.26 -0.36
CA ASP A 71 4.10 11.84 -0.31
C ASP A 71 4.92 11.46 -1.54
N ALA A 72 4.48 11.87 -2.73
CA ALA A 72 5.21 11.63 -3.96
C ALA A 72 6.61 12.27 -3.96
N ALA A 73 6.73 13.50 -3.45
CA ALA A 73 8.01 14.19 -3.32
C ALA A 73 8.92 13.46 -2.31
N ALA A 74 8.38 13.03 -1.17
CA ALA A 74 9.13 12.29 -0.16
C ALA A 74 9.67 10.97 -0.71
N TRP A 75 8.83 10.18 -1.40
CA TRP A 75 9.27 8.93 -2.01
C TRP A 75 10.32 9.13 -3.10
N SER A 76 10.16 10.17 -3.93
CA SER A 76 11.10 10.50 -5.00
C SER A 76 12.45 10.99 -4.46
N ALA A 77 12.50 11.58 -3.28
CA ALA A 77 13.73 12.05 -2.66
C ALA A 77 14.67 10.93 -2.20
N ILE A 78 14.14 9.73 -1.98
CA ILE A 78 14.92 8.58 -1.51
C ILE A 78 16.06 8.26 -2.48
N THR A 79 15.80 8.25 -3.78
CA THR A 79 16.82 7.92 -4.79
C THR A 79 18.03 8.87 -4.75
N PRO A 80 17.87 10.20 -4.94
CA PRO A 80 19.03 11.10 -4.93
C PRO A 80 19.73 11.18 -3.57
N LEU A 81 19.00 11.04 -2.46
CA LEU A 81 19.61 10.98 -1.13
C LEU A 81 20.43 9.70 -0.93
N SER A 82 19.95 8.58 -1.45
CA SER A 82 20.69 7.31 -1.43
C SER A 82 21.96 7.38 -2.27
N GLU A 83 21.91 7.98 -3.47
CA GLU A 83 23.08 8.21 -4.31
C GLU A 83 24.12 9.06 -3.56
N THR A 84 23.68 10.18 -2.97
CA THR A 84 24.57 11.05 -2.19
C THR A 84 25.18 10.31 -1.00
N SER A 85 24.41 9.50 -0.30
CA SER A 85 24.91 8.69 0.81
C SER A 85 25.98 7.72 0.35
N ILE A 86 25.75 7.01 -0.76
CA ILE A 86 26.73 6.07 -1.33
C ILE A 86 28.02 6.76 -1.71
N ASP A 87 27.94 7.90 -2.37
CA ASP A 87 29.12 8.70 -2.79
C ASP A 87 29.94 9.20 -1.59
N ASN A 88 29.30 9.35 -0.43
CA ASN A 88 29.94 9.75 0.82
C ASN A 88 30.13 8.57 1.81
N ASN A 89 30.41 7.37 1.30
CA ASN A 89 30.72 6.18 2.10
C ASN A 89 29.62 5.77 3.11
N GLY A 90 28.35 5.98 2.78
CA GLY A 90 27.23 5.63 3.62
C GLY A 90 26.88 6.67 4.69
N GLU A 91 27.35 7.92 4.51
CA GLU A 91 27.01 8.98 5.46
C GLU A 91 25.50 9.26 5.48
N PRO A 92 24.89 9.41 6.67
CA PRO A 92 23.48 9.77 6.80
C PRO A 92 23.17 11.09 6.09
N GLN A 93 22.11 11.11 5.31
CA GLN A 93 21.64 12.30 4.61
C GLN A 93 20.45 12.93 5.33
N GLU A 94 20.40 14.25 5.39
CA GLU A 94 19.23 14.96 5.91
C GLU A 94 18.07 14.82 4.93
N PHE A 95 16.92 14.34 5.44
CA PHE A 95 15.72 14.18 4.63
C PHE A 95 14.91 15.48 4.62
N PRO A 96 14.61 16.06 3.44
CA PRO A 96 13.91 17.33 3.36
C PRO A 96 12.45 17.22 3.80
N ASP A 97 12.00 18.13 4.62
CA ASP A 97 10.59 18.27 4.97
C ASP A 97 9.85 19.12 3.93
N PHE A 98 9.22 18.45 2.96
CA PHE A 98 8.42 19.11 1.94
C PHE A 98 7.10 19.69 2.48
N THR A 99 6.64 19.25 3.64
CA THR A 99 5.36 19.62 4.23
C THR A 99 5.43 20.83 5.16
N ARG A 100 6.64 21.29 5.50
CA ARG A 100 6.88 22.34 6.50
C ARG A 100 6.26 21.99 7.86
N GLY A 101 6.48 20.78 8.31
CA GLY A 101 6.00 20.26 9.59
C GLY A 101 4.58 19.73 9.60
N ARG A 102 3.82 19.85 8.52
CA ARG A 102 2.42 19.36 8.49
C ARG A 102 2.31 17.84 8.61
N TRP A 103 3.34 17.09 8.23
CA TRP A 103 3.36 15.63 8.37
C TRP A 103 3.12 15.17 9.82
N MET A 104 3.48 15.98 10.82
CA MET A 104 3.27 15.65 12.24
C MET A 104 1.79 15.61 12.65
N THR A 105 0.94 16.29 11.90
CA THR A 105 -0.50 16.40 12.18
C THR A 105 -1.37 15.72 11.14
N ASN A 106 -0.78 15.25 10.05
CA ASN A 106 -1.49 14.48 9.04
C ASN A 106 -2.00 13.17 9.64
N LYS A 107 -3.25 12.87 9.37
CA LYS A 107 -3.83 11.60 9.77
C LYS A 107 -3.75 10.64 8.59
N PRO A 108 -3.32 9.40 8.82
CA PRO A 108 -3.43 8.37 7.78
C PRO A 108 -4.92 8.11 7.54
N ILE A 109 -5.36 8.27 6.31
CA ILE A 109 -6.79 8.21 5.94
C ILE A 109 -7.10 7.19 4.85
N PHE A 110 -6.07 6.56 4.26
CA PHE A 110 -6.26 5.68 3.12
C PHE A 110 -6.53 4.25 3.54
N ALA A 111 -7.70 3.74 3.16
CA ALA A 111 -8.08 2.32 3.23
C ALA A 111 -7.71 1.59 4.55
N LEU A 112 -7.67 2.31 5.66
CA LEU A 112 -7.26 1.73 6.95
C LEU A 112 -8.35 0.85 7.55
N LYS A 113 -9.61 1.12 7.21
CA LYS A 113 -10.77 0.38 7.75
C LYS A 113 -11.91 0.42 6.74
N GLY A 114 -12.53 -0.72 6.55
CA GLY A 114 -13.70 -0.83 5.69
C GLY A 114 -13.39 -1.02 4.20
N ASP A 115 -14.41 -0.88 3.39
CA ASP A 115 -14.43 -1.14 1.95
C ASP A 115 -14.50 0.16 1.11
N GLU A 116 -14.15 1.28 1.71
CA GLU A 116 -14.09 2.61 1.09
C GLU A 116 -12.68 3.19 1.20
N TYR A 117 -12.36 4.11 0.31
CA TYR A 117 -11.11 4.85 0.31
C TYR A 117 -11.14 6.02 1.28
#